data_c1dbebb8727fbf1ae8820cc1fb3ca8de
#
_entry.id   c1dbebb8727fbf1ae8820cc1fb3ca8de
#
_cell.length_a   1.000
_cell.length_b   1.000
_cell.length_c   1.000
_cell.angle_alpha   90.00
_cell.angle_beta   90.00
_cell.angle_gamma   90.00
#
_symmetry.space_group_name_H-M   'P 1'
#
loop_
_entity.id
_entity.type
_entity.pdbx_description
1 polymer ?
#
loop_
_entity_poly.entity_id
_entity_poly.type
_entity_poly.pdbx_seq_one_letter_code
_entity_poly.pdbx_strand_id
1 'polypeptide(L)'
;MERVERIVARLPEAVRVNIEAWGGEPTFRVRGKNFIFTDAEATSLSVKLSREEAAAVVASDPLVEPTGYGLGRAGWVSVKVAGRTSQKRWQELEEWIRTSYTLVAPKRLAQLVLEEDSNSS
;
A
#
# COMPACT_ATOMS: atom_id res chain seq x y z
N MET A 1 -7.90 -9.98 -2.39
CA MET A 1 -7.33 -9.92 -1.01
C MET A 1 -6.16 -10.90 -0.79
N GLU A 2 -6.23 -12.10 -1.30
CA GLU A 2 -5.15 -13.09 -1.14
C GLU A 2 -3.77 -12.59 -1.62
N ARG A 3 -3.72 -11.94 -2.78
CA ARG A 3 -2.46 -11.37 -3.28
C ARG A 3 -1.89 -10.31 -2.35
N VAL A 4 -2.76 -9.44 -1.84
CA VAL A 4 -2.34 -8.39 -0.90
C VAL A 4 -1.79 -9.03 0.37
N GLU A 5 -2.46 -10.03 0.90
CA GLU A 5 -2.00 -10.72 2.11
C GLU A 5 -0.65 -11.42 1.91
N ARG A 6 -0.41 -11.99 0.73
CA ARG A 6 0.90 -12.60 0.42
C ARG A 6 2.02 -11.57 0.38
N ILE A 7 1.75 -10.41 -0.20
CA ILE A 7 2.72 -9.32 -0.25
C ILE A 7 3.04 -8.85 1.17
N VAL A 8 1.99 -8.62 1.96
CA VAL A 8 2.13 -8.15 3.35
C VAL A 8 2.85 -9.17 4.24
N ALA A 9 2.63 -10.47 4.00
CA ALA A 9 3.27 -11.53 4.78
C ALA A 9 4.80 -11.48 4.72
N ARG A 10 5.36 -10.84 3.71
CA ARG A 10 6.81 -10.68 3.56
C ARG A 10 7.35 -9.42 4.25
N LEU A 11 6.46 -8.59 4.79
CA LEU A 11 6.86 -7.33 5.41
C LEU A 11 6.96 -7.51 6.93
N PRO A 12 8.13 -7.17 7.53
CA PRO A 12 8.35 -7.41 8.97
C PRO A 12 7.30 -6.74 9.87
N GLU A 13 6.75 -7.51 10.79
CA GLU A 13 5.78 -7.05 11.81
C GLU A 13 4.49 -6.44 11.23
N ALA A 14 4.20 -6.66 9.96
CA ALA A 14 2.96 -6.18 9.36
C ALA A 14 1.78 -7.06 9.80
N VAL A 15 0.67 -6.43 10.20
CA VAL A 15 -0.53 -7.12 10.66
C VAL A 15 -1.79 -6.54 10.02
N ARG A 16 -2.79 -7.39 9.83
CA ARG A 16 -4.10 -6.97 9.35
C ARG A 16 -4.98 -6.60 10.53
N VAL A 17 -5.63 -5.44 10.44
CA VAL A 17 -6.58 -4.98 11.46
C VAL A 17 -7.84 -4.50 10.76
N ASN A 18 -8.99 -5.09 11.11
CA ASN A 18 -10.28 -4.66 10.59
C ASN A 18 -10.84 -3.58 11.49
N ILE A 19 -11.25 -2.45 10.90
CA ILE A 19 -11.80 -1.32 11.68
C ILE A 19 -13.29 -1.52 11.88
N GLU A 20 -13.68 -1.93 13.07
CA GLU A 20 -15.07 -2.21 13.42
C GLU A 20 -15.99 -1.00 13.19
N ALA A 21 -15.51 0.19 13.52
CA ALA A 21 -16.29 1.43 13.37
C ALA A 21 -16.61 1.76 11.90
N TRP A 22 -15.89 1.14 10.96
CA TRP A 22 -16.07 1.34 9.52
C TRP A 22 -16.63 0.10 8.84
N GLY A 23 -17.41 -0.72 9.57
CA GLY A 23 -18.02 -1.92 9.02
C GLY A 23 -17.04 -3.07 8.81
N GLY A 24 -15.92 -3.08 9.53
CA GLY A 24 -14.92 -4.14 9.41
C GLY A 24 -13.96 -3.97 8.26
N GLU A 25 -13.83 -2.76 7.70
CA GLU A 25 -12.89 -2.50 6.61
C GLU A 25 -11.47 -2.87 7.00
N PRO A 26 -10.76 -3.70 6.18
CA PRO A 26 -9.42 -4.12 6.53
C PRO A 26 -8.37 -3.04 6.31
N THR A 27 -7.42 -3.00 7.24
CA THR A 27 -6.22 -2.18 7.11
C THR A 27 -5.01 -3.07 7.37
N PHE A 28 -3.86 -2.66 6.89
CA PHE A 28 -2.60 -3.32 7.24
C PHE A 28 -1.72 -2.31 7.95
N ARG A 29 -1.17 -2.71 9.09
CA ARG A 29 -0.42 -1.83 9.99
C ARG A 29 0.96 -2.39 10.32
N VAL A 30 1.87 -1.46 10.59
CA VAL A 30 3.17 -1.79 11.18
C VAL A 30 3.37 -0.88 12.39
N ARG A 31 3.61 -1.49 13.56
CA ARG A 31 3.76 -0.75 14.82
C ARG A 31 2.59 0.20 15.09
N GLY A 32 1.36 -0.23 14.78
CA GLY A 32 0.14 0.55 15.02
C GLY A 32 -0.17 1.62 13.98
N LYS A 33 0.66 1.78 12.96
CA LYS A 33 0.43 2.76 11.89
C LYS A 33 -0.03 2.08 10.61
N ASN A 34 -1.10 2.62 10.01
CA ASN A 34 -1.65 2.08 8.77
C ASN A 34 -0.72 2.39 7.59
N PHE A 35 -0.44 1.40 6.76
CA PHE A 35 0.26 1.61 5.49
C PHE A 35 -0.55 1.13 4.29
N ILE A 36 -1.66 0.42 4.51
CA ILE A 36 -2.65 0.07 3.49
C ILE A 36 -4.05 0.21 4.09
N PHE A 37 -4.94 0.87 3.34
CA PHE A 37 -6.39 0.79 3.58
C PHE A 37 -6.99 0.06 2.39
N THR A 38 -7.94 -0.82 2.62
CA THR A 38 -8.61 -1.53 1.53
C THR A 38 -10.01 -1.94 1.95
N ASP A 39 -10.71 -2.68 1.10
CA ASP A 39 -11.99 -3.30 1.42
C ASP A 39 -11.83 -4.82 1.47
N ALA A 40 -12.88 -5.54 1.89
CA ALA A 40 -12.83 -6.98 2.12
C ALA A 40 -12.35 -7.78 0.90
N GLU A 41 -12.64 -7.30 -0.31
CA GLU A 41 -12.27 -7.98 -1.54
C GLU A 41 -11.06 -7.35 -2.25
N ALA A 42 -10.49 -6.32 -1.64
CA ALA A 42 -9.37 -5.55 -2.18
C ALA A 42 -9.66 -4.99 -3.58
N THR A 43 -10.83 -4.38 -3.74
CA THR A 43 -11.20 -3.73 -5.00
C THR A 43 -10.57 -2.36 -5.15
N SER A 44 -10.09 -1.80 -4.04
CA SER A 44 -9.37 -0.53 -4.03
C SER A 44 -8.31 -0.60 -2.94
N LEU A 45 -7.12 -0.12 -3.23
CA LEU A 45 -6.02 -0.06 -2.27
C LEU A 45 -5.59 1.40 -2.10
N SER A 46 -5.46 1.85 -0.86
CA SER A 46 -4.90 3.15 -0.57
C SER A 46 -3.53 2.94 0.10
N VAL A 47 -2.50 3.52 -0.49
CA VAL A 47 -1.11 3.39 -0.04
C VAL A 47 -0.44 4.75 -0.05
N LYS A 48 0.61 4.90 0.74
CA LYS A 48 1.37 6.14 0.83
C LYS A 48 2.60 6.07 -0.06
N LEU A 49 2.76 7.10 -0.90
CA LEU A 49 3.95 7.28 -1.74
C LEU A 49 4.61 8.61 -1.34
N SER A 50 5.78 8.90 -1.89
CA SER A 50 6.33 10.24 -1.74
C SER A 50 5.38 11.20 -2.48
N ARG A 51 5.38 12.47 -2.10
CA ARG A 51 4.49 13.45 -2.75
C ARG A 51 4.77 13.56 -4.25
N GLU A 52 6.04 13.48 -4.64
CA GLU A 52 6.44 13.55 -6.04
C GLU A 52 5.96 12.33 -6.83
N GLU A 53 6.15 11.14 -6.28
CA GLU A 53 5.71 9.91 -6.92
C GLU A 53 4.19 9.86 -7.00
N ALA A 54 3.50 10.25 -5.93
CA ALA A 54 2.04 10.30 -5.90
C ALA A 54 1.50 11.21 -7.00
N ALA A 55 2.06 12.41 -7.15
CA ALA A 55 1.65 13.35 -8.18
C ALA A 55 1.87 12.79 -9.59
N ALA A 56 3.01 12.14 -9.81
CA ALA A 56 3.34 11.55 -11.11
C ALA A 56 2.40 10.40 -11.47
N VAL A 57 2.10 9.53 -10.51
CA VAL A 57 1.22 8.38 -10.74
C VAL A 57 -0.21 8.83 -10.99
N VAL A 58 -0.72 9.78 -10.20
CA VAL A 58 -2.06 10.33 -10.40
C VAL A 58 -2.20 10.97 -11.78
N ALA A 59 -1.18 11.69 -12.21
CA ALA A 59 -1.20 12.36 -13.51
C ALA A 59 -1.15 11.40 -14.70
N SER A 60 -0.55 10.23 -14.52
CA SER A 60 -0.31 9.29 -15.63
C SER A 60 -1.19 8.04 -15.63
N ASP A 61 -1.87 7.74 -14.54
CA ASP A 61 -2.64 6.49 -14.40
C ASP A 61 -4.10 6.79 -14.08
N PRO A 62 -5.04 6.48 -15.02
CA PRO A 62 -6.45 6.81 -14.82
C PRO A 62 -7.14 5.99 -13.71
N LEU A 63 -6.52 4.93 -13.22
CA LEU A 63 -7.06 4.13 -12.12
C LEU A 63 -6.57 4.58 -10.76
N VAL A 64 -5.73 5.62 -10.71
CA VAL A 64 -5.16 6.16 -9.48
C VAL A 64 -5.67 7.57 -9.24
N GLU A 65 -6.12 7.82 -8.01
CA GLU A 65 -6.56 9.16 -7.60
C GLU A 65 -6.01 9.48 -6.19
N PRO A 66 -5.94 10.77 -5.82
CA PRO A 66 -5.53 11.11 -4.45
C PRO A 66 -6.53 10.55 -3.46
N THR A 67 -6.05 9.99 -2.36
CA THR A 67 -6.94 9.49 -1.29
C THR A 67 -7.68 10.66 -0.65
N GLY A 68 -8.96 10.45 -0.33
CA GLY A 68 -9.81 11.46 0.29
C GLY A 68 -9.41 11.82 1.72
N TYR A 69 -10.21 12.66 2.36
CA TYR A 69 -10.03 13.09 3.75
C TYR A 69 -8.71 13.81 4.02
N GLY A 70 -8.15 14.48 2.99
CA GLY A 70 -6.90 15.22 3.13
C GLY A 70 -5.64 14.35 3.09
N LEU A 71 -5.77 13.03 3.00
CA LEU A 71 -4.63 12.12 2.97
C LEU A 71 -3.79 12.29 1.70
N GLY A 72 -4.43 12.66 0.59
CA GLY A 72 -3.72 12.88 -0.68
C GLY A 72 -2.61 13.92 -0.59
N ARG A 73 -2.74 14.90 0.30
CA ARG A 73 -1.71 15.93 0.52
C ARG A 73 -0.42 15.35 1.09
N ALA A 74 -0.51 14.23 1.78
CA ALA A 74 0.65 13.56 2.37
C ALA A 74 1.23 12.46 1.46
N GLY A 75 0.70 12.31 0.25
CA GLY A 75 1.17 11.32 -0.71
C GLY A 75 0.33 10.05 -0.78
N TRP A 76 -0.80 9.98 -0.08
CA TRP A 76 -1.69 8.83 -0.17
C TRP A 76 -2.44 8.82 -1.49
N VAL A 77 -2.44 7.66 -2.16
CA VAL A 77 -3.17 7.45 -3.41
C VAL A 77 -4.06 6.23 -3.28
N SER A 78 -5.20 6.27 -3.98
CA SER A 78 -6.15 5.15 -4.04
C SER A 78 -6.13 4.58 -5.44
N VAL A 79 -5.92 3.27 -5.55
CA VAL A 79 -5.79 2.55 -6.81
C VAL A 79 -6.93 1.57 -6.96
N LYS A 80 -7.64 1.61 -8.08
CA LYS A 80 -8.68 0.62 -8.38
C LYS A 80 -8.03 -0.68 -8.81
N VAL A 81 -8.47 -1.78 -8.21
CA VAL A 81 -7.98 -3.12 -8.52
C VAL A 81 -9.11 -3.93 -9.14
N ALA A 82 -9.05 -4.12 -10.44
CA ALA A 82 -10.08 -4.89 -11.16
C ALA A 82 -9.91 -6.39 -10.91
N GLY A 83 -10.99 -7.17 -11.10
CA GLY A 83 -10.96 -8.62 -10.95
C GLY A 83 -9.95 -9.32 -11.84
N ARG A 84 -9.65 -8.74 -13.00
CA ARG A 84 -8.63 -9.25 -13.93
C ARG A 84 -7.44 -8.29 -13.99
N THR A 85 -6.79 -8.11 -12.87
CA THR A 85 -5.59 -7.27 -12.79
C THR A 85 -4.41 -8.02 -13.39
N SER A 86 -3.69 -7.36 -14.31
CA SER A 86 -2.54 -7.97 -14.98
C SER A 86 -1.39 -8.24 -14.02
N GLN A 87 -0.50 -9.15 -14.39
CA GLN A 87 0.71 -9.42 -13.62
C GLN A 87 1.58 -8.18 -13.51
N LYS A 88 1.66 -7.40 -14.59
CA LYS A 88 2.41 -6.13 -14.57
C LYS A 88 1.85 -5.16 -13.53
N ARG A 89 0.52 -5.03 -13.47
CA ARG A 89 -0.13 -4.15 -12.48
C ARG A 89 0.14 -4.66 -11.05
N TRP A 90 0.12 -5.97 -10.84
CA TRP A 90 0.43 -6.53 -9.52
C TRP A 90 1.87 -6.26 -9.10
N GLN A 91 2.80 -6.24 -10.05
CA GLN A 91 4.19 -5.87 -9.76
C GLN A 91 4.27 -4.41 -9.32
N GLU A 92 3.52 -3.52 -9.99
CA GLU A 92 3.43 -2.10 -9.60
C GLU A 92 2.81 -1.94 -8.21
N LEU A 93 1.71 -2.66 -7.95
CA LEU A 93 1.04 -2.61 -6.65
C LEU A 93 1.96 -3.11 -5.54
N GLU A 94 2.71 -4.17 -5.79
CA GLU A 94 3.67 -4.68 -4.81
C GLU A 94 4.74 -3.64 -4.49
N GLU A 95 5.28 -2.95 -5.50
CA GLU A 95 6.24 -1.88 -5.29
C GLU A 95 5.64 -0.74 -4.46
N TRP A 96 4.42 -0.32 -4.78
CA TRP A 96 3.75 0.75 -4.06
C TRP A 96 3.43 0.36 -2.61
N ILE A 97 3.04 -0.88 -2.38
CA ILE A 97 2.81 -1.40 -1.02
C ILE A 97 4.11 -1.39 -0.22
N ARG A 98 5.21 -1.84 -0.83
CA ARG A 98 6.52 -1.84 -0.18
C ARG A 98 6.99 -0.42 0.11
N THR A 99 6.78 0.51 -0.82
CA THR A 99 7.10 1.92 -0.61
C THR A 99 6.30 2.49 0.56
N SER A 100 4.99 2.22 0.60
CA SER A 100 4.12 2.67 1.68
C SER A 100 4.62 2.15 3.04
N TYR A 101 4.98 0.87 3.09
CA TYR A 101 5.54 0.27 4.29
C TYR A 101 6.81 1.01 4.74
N THR A 102 7.75 1.24 3.82
CA THR A 102 9.02 1.88 4.18
C THR A 102 8.85 3.33 4.63
N LEU A 103 7.82 4.02 4.14
CA LEU A 103 7.54 5.40 4.56
C LEU A 103 6.85 5.48 5.92
N VAL A 104 6.13 4.44 6.31
CA VAL A 104 5.33 4.41 7.55
C VAL A 104 6.06 3.68 8.69
N ALA A 105 6.79 2.62 8.37
CA ALA A 105 7.47 1.79 9.35
C ALA A 105 8.61 2.51 10.06
N PRO A 106 8.98 2.08 11.29
CA PRO A 106 10.20 2.57 11.92
C PRO A 106 11.40 2.32 11.00
N LYS A 107 12.36 3.23 11.05
CA LYS A 107 13.53 3.21 10.17
C LYS A 107 14.24 1.86 10.13
N ARG A 108 14.37 1.20 11.27
CA ARG A 108 15.00 -0.12 11.36
C ARG A 108 14.29 -1.18 10.54
N LEU A 109 12.95 -1.22 10.59
CA LEU A 109 12.16 -2.18 9.84
C LEU A 109 12.15 -1.84 8.35
N ALA A 110 12.05 -0.55 8.02
CA ALA A 110 12.12 -0.10 6.63
C ALA A 110 13.46 -0.49 6.00
N GLN A 111 14.55 -0.40 6.76
CA GLN A 111 15.89 -0.76 6.30
C GLN A 111 15.99 -2.23 5.91
N LEU A 112 15.32 -3.13 6.67
CA LEU A 112 15.31 -4.56 6.35
C LEU A 112 14.69 -4.84 4.97
N VAL A 113 13.62 -4.13 4.64
CA VAL A 113 12.94 -4.26 3.34
C VAL A 113 13.83 -3.70 2.22
N LEU A 114 14.45 -2.55 2.44
CA LEU A 114 15.33 -1.93 1.46
C LEU A 114 16.59 -2.79 1.18
N GLU A 115 17.13 -3.43 2.20
CA GLU A 115 18.27 -4.34 2.05
C GLU A 115 17.89 -5.58 1.25
N GLU A 116 16.70 -6.13 1.48
CA GLU A 116 16.18 -7.27 0.74
C GLU A 116 16.07 -6.93 -0.75
N ASP A 117 15.56 -5.73 -1.08
CA ASP A 117 15.43 -5.27 -2.46
C ASP A 117 16.80 -5.15 -3.13
N SER A 118 17.81 -4.67 -2.39
CA SER A 118 19.18 -4.55 -2.92
C SER A 118 19.80 -5.92 -3.19
N ASN A 119 19.46 -6.93 -2.39
CA ASN A 119 20.02 -8.27 -2.53
C ASN A 119 19.30 -9.12 -3.57
N SER A 120 18.12 -8.72 -4.02
CA SER A 120 17.35 -9.49 -4.99
C SER A 120 17.61 -9.11 -6.45
N SER A 121 18.49 -8.17 -6.67
CA SER A 121 18.83 -7.71 -8.03
C SER A 121 19.84 -8.58 -8.73
#